data_51011166612ea10686d5540006299ecf
#
_entry.id   51011166612ea10686d5540006299ecf
#
_cell.length_a   1.000
_cell.length_b   1.000
_cell.length_c   1.000
_cell.angle_alpha   90.00
_cell.angle_beta   90.00
_cell.angle_gamma   90.00
#
_symmetry.space_group_name_H-M   'P 1'
#
loop_
_entity.id
_entity.type
_entity.pdbx_description
1 polymer ?
#
loop_
_entity_poly.entity_id
_entity_poly.type
_entity_poly.pdbx_seq_one_letter_code
_entity_poly.pdbx_strand_id
1 'polypeptide(L)'
;MWNCYIEHASTSRMEDAIEYLVGENKKRQFFDLYRKNYITEKDVKYISDNNFNALRVPLHYRDFSPNFMEFSTEGFELLDSLVAWGNRYNVYLILDMHAAPGAQNTSDFSDSEINGDSELFTSYTNQRWLASTWKHIANYYKSEPVIAGFDLLNEPARPGVATTLRNIYEQCIDSIRAVDQNHMVIIEGNWYGNDHTGLFPPFDPNIVYSFHHYVGGINDTMTMYNQYRNGIALQYNVPLWVGEFGENSNTWANGIKEFFNRNDIGWSWWNFKSVERISSLFSYKITNEYQKLINYWGGNGIKPDTAEAFAGLISMAKSLHFDSCKVNIGLTRALSDTSFSSKSKSFSNFIAPGLLPAVNYDTGNNDVAYYDNQSEDPNKF
;
A
#
# COMPACT_ATOMS: atom_id res chain seq x y z
N MET A 1 4.90 5.43 -2.89
CA MET A 1 4.79 5.68 -4.34
C MET A 1 5.54 6.96 -4.70
N TRP A 2 6.36 6.89 -5.71
CA TRP A 2 7.22 7.98 -6.16
C TRP A 2 6.40 9.04 -6.88
N ASN A 3 6.47 10.28 -6.48
CA ASN A 3 5.93 11.36 -7.29
C ASN A 3 7.08 12.00 -8.08
N CYS A 4 7.46 11.36 -9.16
CA CYS A 4 8.61 11.74 -9.98
C CYS A 4 8.21 12.29 -11.34
N TYR A 5 6.94 12.16 -11.72
CA TYR A 5 6.40 12.59 -13.02
C TYR A 5 7.13 12.00 -14.24
N ILE A 6 7.77 10.87 -14.07
CA ILE A 6 8.23 10.06 -15.20
C ILE A 6 7.03 9.28 -15.71
N GLU A 7 6.81 9.31 -17.01
CA GLU A 7 5.82 8.45 -17.64
C GLU A 7 6.13 6.99 -17.32
N HIS A 8 5.15 6.27 -16.78
CA HIS A 8 5.31 4.90 -16.33
C HIS A 8 6.48 4.73 -15.35
N ALA A 9 6.29 5.23 -14.13
CA ALA A 9 7.31 5.30 -13.08
C ALA A 9 7.49 3.98 -12.33
N SER A 10 7.75 2.87 -13.04
CA SER A 10 8.09 1.60 -12.40
C SER A 10 9.37 1.72 -11.57
N THR A 11 9.52 0.87 -10.57
CA THR A 11 10.66 0.89 -9.65
C THR A 11 11.97 0.81 -10.41
N SER A 12 12.10 -0.14 -11.35
CA SER A 12 13.29 -0.32 -12.18
C SER A 12 13.64 0.93 -12.98
N ARG A 13 12.66 1.54 -13.64
CA ARG A 13 12.90 2.78 -14.42
C ARG A 13 13.30 3.96 -13.53
N MET A 14 12.75 4.04 -12.34
CA MET A 14 13.13 5.05 -11.37
C MET A 14 14.57 4.86 -10.90
N GLU A 15 14.96 3.63 -10.60
CA GLU A 15 16.33 3.30 -10.22
C GLU A 15 17.33 3.69 -11.33
N ASP A 16 17.02 3.35 -12.57
CA ASP A 16 17.84 3.71 -13.75
C ASP A 16 17.93 5.22 -13.95
N ALA A 17 16.80 5.94 -13.84
CA ALA A 17 16.76 7.39 -13.98
C ALA A 17 17.57 8.11 -12.89
N ILE A 18 17.55 7.60 -11.66
CA ILE A 18 18.36 8.11 -10.56
C ILE A 18 19.83 7.78 -10.78
N GLU A 19 20.15 6.55 -11.16
CA GLU A 19 21.54 6.14 -11.44
C GLU A 19 22.16 6.96 -12.57
N TYR A 20 21.41 7.22 -13.63
CA TYR A 20 21.84 8.07 -14.74
C TYR A 20 22.23 9.50 -14.28
N LEU A 21 21.58 10.04 -13.27
CA LEU A 21 21.87 11.38 -12.74
C LEU A 21 23.03 11.40 -11.75
N VAL A 22 23.10 10.40 -10.86
CA VAL A 22 23.99 10.48 -9.70
C VAL A 22 25.04 9.35 -9.62
N GLY A 23 24.89 8.30 -10.42
CA GLY A 23 25.74 7.12 -10.40
C GLY A 23 25.39 6.16 -9.24
N GLU A 24 25.82 4.89 -9.37
CA GLU A 24 25.46 3.76 -8.51
C GLU A 24 25.64 4.06 -6.99
N ASN A 25 26.81 4.58 -6.60
CA ASN A 25 27.11 4.80 -5.18
C ASN A 25 26.16 5.80 -4.51
N LYS A 26 25.79 6.89 -5.21
CA LYS A 26 24.87 7.89 -4.68
C LYS A 26 23.41 7.43 -4.77
N LYS A 27 23.07 6.64 -5.78
CA LYS A 27 21.77 5.95 -5.86
C LYS A 27 21.55 5.10 -4.61
N ARG A 28 22.53 4.26 -4.25
CA ARG A 28 22.45 3.43 -3.04
C ARG A 28 22.29 4.26 -1.77
N GLN A 29 23.11 5.30 -1.57
CA GLN A 29 22.98 6.20 -0.42
C GLN A 29 21.59 6.86 -0.32
N PHE A 30 20.99 7.21 -1.47
CA PHE A 30 19.66 7.75 -1.51
C PHE A 30 18.61 6.72 -1.09
N PHE A 31 18.64 5.51 -1.64
CA PHE A 31 17.67 4.46 -1.30
C PHE A 31 17.79 4.02 0.15
N ASP A 32 19.00 3.92 0.71
CA ASP A 32 19.22 3.62 2.12
C ASP A 32 18.54 4.66 3.02
N LEU A 33 18.73 5.95 2.70
CA LEU A 33 18.09 7.03 3.45
C LEU A 33 16.57 7.08 3.23
N TYR A 34 16.11 6.84 1.99
CA TYR A 34 14.70 6.78 1.65
C TYR A 34 13.98 5.70 2.47
N ARG A 35 14.47 4.48 2.43
CA ARG A 35 13.91 3.34 3.16
C ARG A 35 13.92 3.59 4.67
N LYS A 36 15.04 4.10 5.21
CA LYS A 36 15.17 4.43 6.64
C LYS A 36 14.15 5.47 7.12
N ASN A 37 13.76 6.41 6.26
CA ASN A 37 12.87 7.51 6.64
C ASN A 37 11.40 7.27 6.24
N TYR A 38 11.12 6.38 5.29
CA TYR A 38 9.75 6.17 4.80
C TYR A 38 8.84 5.61 5.89
N ILE A 39 9.32 4.64 6.65
CA ILE A 39 8.66 4.16 7.86
C ILE A 39 9.66 4.15 9.03
N THR A 40 9.27 4.71 10.14
CA THR A 40 10.09 4.82 11.36
C THR A 40 9.32 4.26 12.54
N GLU A 41 10.01 4.04 13.68
CA GLU A 41 9.35 3.62 14.92
C GLU A 41 8.22 4.57 15.35
N LYS A 42 8.39 5.90 15.10
CA LYS A 42 7.36 6.90 15.41
C LYS A 42 6.10 6.71 14.58
N ASP A 43 6.25 6.29 13.32
CA ASP A 43 5.12 5.98 12.45
C ASP A 43 4.31 4.81 13.01
N VAL A 44 4.96 3.71 13.38
CA VAL A 44 4.29 2.53 13.95
C VAL A 44 3.65 2.85 15.30
N LYS A 45 4.35 3.63 16.14
CA LYS A 45 3.77 4.12 17.38
C LYS A 45 2.51 4.97 17.15
N TYR A 46 2.53 5.87 16.16
CA TYR A 46 1.36 6.67 15.79
C TYR A 46 0.18 5.81 15.36
N ILE A 47 0.42 4.77 14.56
CA ILE A 47 -0.58 3.80 14.14
C ILE A 47 -1.24 3.15 15.37
N SER A 48 -0.44 2.63 16.30
CA SER A 48 -0.94 2.03 17.54
C SER A 48 -1.69 3.04 18.43
N ASP A 49 -1.14 4.23 18.64
CA ASP A 49 -1.75 5.28 19.46
C ASP A 49 -3.13 5.73 18.94
N ASN A 50 -3.41 5.51 17.65
CA ASN A 50 -4.68 5.82 17.02
C ASN A 50 -5.58 4.59 16.78
N ASN A 51 -5.33 3.50 17.49
CA ASN A 51 -6.13 2.26 17.48
C ASN A 51 -6.14 1.52 16.13
N PHE A 52 -5.18 1.73 15.26
CA PHE A 52 -4.94 0.83 14.15
C PHE A 52 -4.11 -0.37 14.66
N ASN A 53 -4.45 -1.55 14.20
CA ASN A 53 -3.85 -2.79 14.68
C ASN A 53 -3.05 -3.57 13.64
N ALA A 54 -3.01 -3.09 12.40
CA ALA A 54 -2.25 -3.74 11.33
C ALA A 54 -1.68 -2.75 10.33
N LEU A 55 -0.62 -3.17 9.66
CA LEU A 55 -0.01 -2.52 8.50
C LEU A 55 0.11 -3.53 7.36
N ARG A 56 -0.40 -3.21 6.17
CA ARG A 56 -0.06 -3.90 4.93
C ARG A 56 1.23 -3.32 4.40
N VAL A 57 2.20 -4.18 4.11
CA VAL A 57 3.58 -3.80 3.81
C VAL A 57 3.92 -4.25 2.39
N PRO A 58 3.88 -3.33 1.41
CA PRO A 58 4.26 -3.63 0.04
C PRO A 58 5.73 -4.03 -0.07
N LEU A 59 5.98 -5.18 -0.70
CA LEU A 59 7.30 -5.74 -0.95
C LEU A 59 7.61 -5.78 -2.45
N HIS A 60 8.87 -5.67 -2.78
CA HIS A 60 9.38 -5.95 -4.10
C HIS A 60 10.18 -7.26 -4.09
N TYR A 61 9.90 -8.18 -5.01
CA TYR A 61 10.55 -9.50 -5.01
C TYR A 61 12.08 -9.44 -5.05
N ARG A 62 12.66 -8.43 -5.72
CA ARG A 62 14.12 -8.28 -5.85
C ARG A 62 14.85 -8.03 -4.52
N ASP A 63 14.18 -7.46 -3.53
CA ASP A 63 14.76 -7.24 -2.20
C ASP A 63 15.08 -8.58 -1.49
N PHE A 64 14.40 -9.67 -1.88
CA PHE A 64 14.54 -11.01 -1.28
C PHE A 64 15.15 -12.03 -2.25
N SER A 65 14.98 -11.84 -3.54
CA SER A 65 15.46 -12.75 -4.59
C SER A 65 15.77 -11.94 -5.86
N PRO A 66 16.98 -11.37 -5.95
CA PRO A 66 17.36 -10.50 -7.07
C PRO A 66 17.46 -11.22 -8.40
N ASN A 67 17.75 -12.52 -8.39
CA ASN A 67 17.76 -13.39 -9.55
C ASN A 67 17.05 -14.71 -9.23
N PHE A 68 16.59 -15.41 -10.27
CA PHE A 68 15.94 -16.71 -10.10
C PHE A 68 16.81 -17.69 -9.29
N MET A 69 16.27 -18.21 -8.17
CA MET A 69 16.95 -19.10 -7.21
C MET A 69 18.19 -18.50 -6.51
N GLU A 70 18.37 -17.20 -6.60
CA GLU A 70 19.35 -16.47 -5.78
C GLU A 70 18.60 -15.69 -4.71
N PHE A 71 19.03 -15.78 -3.45
CA PHE A 71 18.34 -15.19 -2.32
C PHE A 71 19.20 -14.12 -1.64
N SER A 72 18.56 -13.03 -1.23
CA SER A 72 19.16 -11.91 -0.52
C SER A 72 18.58 -11.78 0.88
N THR A 73 19.37 -11.24 1.79
CA THR A 73 18.93 -10.87 3.15
C THR A 73 18.61 -9.37 3.30
N GLU A 74 18.84 -8.57 2.27
CA GLU A 74 18.67 -7.10 2.34
C GLU A 74 17.25 -6.68 2.70
N GLY A 75 16.23 -7.36 2.13
CA GLY A 75 14.84 -7.11 2.45
C GLY A 75 14.49 -7.37 3.91
N PHE A 76 15.15 -8.34 4.55
CA PHE A 76 14.91 -8.67 5.96
C PHE A 76 15.42 -7.61 6.92
N GLU A 77 16.52 -6.93 6.64
CA GLU A 77 17.10 -5.89 7.53
C GLU A 77 16.09 -4.77 7.81
N LEU A 78 15.29 -4.40 6.80
CA LEU A 78 14.23 -3.42 6.95
C LEU A 78 13.00 -3.98 7.67
N LEU A 79 12.58 -5.17 7.28
CA LEU A 79 11.43 -5.85 7.88
C LEU A 79 11.68 -6.22 9.33
N ASP A 80 12.89 -6.62 9.73
CA ASP A 80 13.22 -6.95 11.11
C ASP A 80 13.02 -5.75 12.05
N SER A 81 13.35 -4.54 11.59
CA SER A 81 13.04 -3.32 12.32
C SER A 81 11.53 -3.13 12.49
N LEU A 82 10.76 -3.34 11.42
CA LEU A 82 9.30 -3.22 11.44
C LEU A 82 8.65 -4.30 12.31
N VAL A 83 9.15 -5.55 12.24
CA VAL A 83 8.74 -6.66 13.12
C VAL A 83 8.98 -6.31 14.60
N ALA A 84 10.16 -5.77 14.92
CA ALA A 84 10.48 -5.34 16.29
C ALA A 84 9.54 -4.22 16.79
N TRP A 85 9.19 -3.25 15.92
CA TRP A 85 8.24 -2.19 16.27
C TRP A 85 6.81 -2.72 16.34
N GLY A 86 6.41 -3.61 15.42
CA GLY A 86 5.11 -4.28 15.45
C GLY A 86 4.91 -5.03 16.78
N ASN A 87 5.88 -5.82 17.20
CA ASN A 87 5.87 -6.50 18.49
C ASN A 87 5.77 -5.53 19.67
N ARG A 88 6.54 -4.42 19.63
CA ARG A 88 6.56 -3.41 20.71
C ARG A 88 5.22 -2.70 20.87
N TYR A 89 4.55 -2.39 19.77
CA TYR A 89 3.34 -1.56 19.74
C TYR A 89 2.06 -2.35 19.46
N ASN A 90 2.12 -3.68 19.38
CA ASN A 90 1.00 -4.57 19.06
C ASN A 90 0.34 -4.20 17.71
N VAL A 91 1.15 -4.00 16.67
CA VAL A 91 0.70 -3.76 15.31
C VAL A 91 1.11 -4.94 14.44
N TYR A 92 0.13 -5.68 13.95
CA TYR A 92 0.35 -6.81 13.04
C TYR A 92 0.84 -6.35 11.67
N LEU A 93 1.60 -7.21 11.00
CA LEU A 93 2.09 -6.95 9.66
C LEU A 93 1.48 -7.96 8.68
N ILE A 94 1.03 -7.48 7.54
CA ILE A 94 0.61 -8.27 6.40
C ILE A 94 1.60 -7.98 5.28
N LEU A 95 2.40 -8.97 4.92
CA LEU A 95 3.42 -8.83 3.89
C LEU A 95 2.78 -9.04 2.51
N ASP A 96 2.87 -8.03 1.65
CA ASP A 96 2.23 -8.00 0.34
C ASP A 96 3.27 -8.01 -0.79
N MET A 97 3.19 -8.99 -1.69
CA MET A 97 4.01 -8.99 -2.89
C MET A 97 3.46 -8.01 -3.92
N HIS A 98 3.87 -6.77 -3.79
CA HIS A 98 3.37 -5.66 -4.62
C HIS A 98 3.97 -5.60 -6.03
N ALA A 99 5.18 -6.15 -6.19
CA ALA A 99 5.81 -6.35 -7.49
C ALA A 99 6.41 -7.75 -7.55
N ALA A 100 5.96 -8.56 -8.50
CA ALA A 100 6.36 -9.96 -8.69
C ALA A 100 7.27 -10.12 -9.91
N PRO A 101 8.06 -11.23 -10.01
CA PRO A 101 8.87 -11.50 -11.18
C PRO A 101 8.06 -11.51 -12.48
N GLY A 102 8.43 -10.68 -13.44
CA GLY A 102 7.75 -10.56 -14.73
C GLY A 102 6.45 -9.75 -14.70
N ALA A 103 6.17 -9.05 -13.60
CA ALA A 103 5.00 -8.25 -13.35
C ALA A 103 3.66 -9.03 -13.40
N GLN A 104 2.74 -8.71 -12.51
CA GLN A 104 1.42 -9.32 -12.41
C GLN A 104 0.31 -8.52 -13.12
N ASN A 105 0.60 -7.32 -13.54
CA ASN A 105 -0.24 -6.46 -14.36
C ASN A 105 0.64 -5.51 -15.19
N THR A 106 0.05 -4.63 -16.00
CA THR A 106 0.79 -3.72 -16.88
C THR A 106 1.03 -2.33 -16.28
N SER A 107 0.69 -2.14 -15.01
CA SER A 107 0.88 -0.87 -14.31
C SER A 107 2.31 -0.71 -13.77
N ASP A 108 2.72 0.53 -13.58
CA ASP A 108 4.05 0.87 -13.08
C ASP A 108 4.32 0.36 -11.65
N PHE A 109 3.31 0.27 -10.81
CA PHE A 109 3.44 -0.24 -9.44
C PHE A 109 3.75 -1.74 -9.38
N SER A 110 3.50 -2.52 -10.43
CA SER A 110 3.92 -3.92 -10.55
C SER A 110 5.35 -4.11 -11.09
N ASP A 111 6.06 -3.00 -11.27
CA ASP A 111 7.38 -2.94 -11.92
C ASP A 111 7.39 -3.47 -13.37
N SER A 112 6.26 -3.31 -14.08
CA SER A 112 6.18 -3.69 -15.50
C SER A 112 6.99 -2.73 -16.38
N GLU A 113 7.44 -3.23 -17.52
CA GLU A 113 8.05 -2.39 -18.57
C GLU A 113 6.98 -1.49 -19.22
N ILE A 114 7.41 -0.34 -19.76
CA ILE A 114 6.51 0.50 -20.55
C ILE A 114 6.00 -0.27 -21.77
N ASN A 115 4.69 -0.32 -21.94
CA ASN A 115 4.03 -1.19 -22.93
C ASN A 115 4.36 -2.69 -22.77
N GLY A 116 4.88 -3.08 -21.60
CA GLY A 116 5.19 -4.46 -21.26
C GLY A 116 3.93 -5.29 -21.07
N ASP A 117 4.11 -6.61 -21.05
CA ASP A 117 3.07 -7.58 -20.69
C ASP A 117 3.28 -8.06 -19.25
N SER A 118 2.23 -8.60 -18.64
CA SER A 118 2.31 -9.30 -17.36
C SER A 118 2.87 -10.71 -17.57
N GLU A 119 4.21 -10.82 -17.69
CA GLU A 119 4.90 -12.06 -18.02
C GLU A 119 4.79 -13.15 -16.93
N LEU A 120 4.45 -12.78 -15.70
CA LEU A 120 4.21 -13.75 -14.64
C LEU A 120 3.24 -14.85 -15.09
N PHE A 121 2.20 -14.50 -15.85
CA PHE A 121 1.19 -15.46 -16.29
C PHE A 121 1.63 -16.38 -17.42
N THR A 122 2.67 -16.01 -18.16
CA THR A 122 3.15 -16.75 -19.34
C THR A 122 4.49 -17.45 -19.12
N SER A 123 5.24 -17.03 -18.10
CA SER A 123 6.57 -17.55 -17.77
C SER A 123 6.54 -18.49 -16.57
N TYR A 124 6.70 -19.79 -16.81
CA TYR A 124 6.84 -20.78 -15.73
C TYR A 124 8.04 -20.48 -14.81
N THR A 125 9.11 -19.90 -15.35
CA THR A 125 10.26 -19.46 -14.55
C THR A 125 9.87 -18.37 -13.56
N ASN A 126 9.12 -17.35 -13.99
CA ASN A 126 8.67 -16.27 -13.11
C ASN A 126 7.71 -16.78 -12.03
N GLN A 127 6.82 -17.71 -12.34
CA GLN A 127 5.91 -18.35 -11.37
C GLN A 127 6.69 -19.11 -10.30
N ARG A 128 7.69 -19.90 -10.68
CA ARG A 128 8.58 -20.59 -9.74
C ARG A 128 9.45 -19.63 -8.94
N TRP A 129 9.87 -18.53 -9.55
CA TRP A 129 10.63 -17.49 -8.86
C TRP A 129 9.80 -16.88 -7.73
N LEU A 130 8.57 -16.46 -8.03
CA LEU A 130 7.64 -15.96 -7.01
C LEU A 130 7.42 -16.97 -5.88
N ALA A 131 7.12 -18.23 -6.20
CA ALA A 131 6.90 -19.28 -5.22
C ALA A 131 8.12 -19.54 -4.35
N SER A 132 9.35 -19.54 -4.93
CA SER A 132 10.59 -19.70 -4.18
C SER A 132 10.91 -18.48 -3.30
N THR A 133 10.59 -17.27 -3.76
CA THR A 133 10.73 -16.04 -2.97
C THR A 133 9.83 -16.09 -1.74
N TRP A 134 8.56 -16.47 -1.91
CA TRP A 134 7.64 -16.65 -0.78
C TRP A 134 8.11 -17.72 0.20
N LYS A 135 8.64 -18.85 -0.29
CA LYS A 135 9.23 -19.88 0.59
C LYS A 135 10.37 -19.30 1.41
N HIS A 136 11.22 -18.46 0.81
CA HIS A 136 12.35 -17.84 1.48
C HIS A 136 11.88 -16.90 2.59
N ILE A 137 10.92 -16.02 2.30
CA ILE A 137 10.32 -15.10 3.26
C ILE A 137 9.61 -15.87 4.39
N ALA A 138 8.75 -16.82 4.05
CA ALA A 138 8.01 -17.62 5.02
C ALA A 138 8.94 -18.42 5.95
N ASN A 139 10.01 -19.03 5.42
CA ASN A 139 10.97 -19.77 6.24
C ASN A 139 11.70 -18.87 7.25
N TYR A 140 11.99 -17.62 6.87
CA TYR A 140 12.63 -16.65 7.75
C TYR A 140 11.71 -16.25 8.91
N TYR A 141 10.45 -15.98 8.62
CA TYR A 141 9.48 -15.43 9.58
C TYR A 141 8.49 -16.46 10.18
N LYS A 142 8.62 -17.75 9.92
CA LYS A 142 7.69 -18.81 10.36
C LYS A 142 7.36 -18.84 11.86
N SER A 143 8.18 -18.20 12.68
CA SER A 143 8.02 -18.14 14.15
C SER A 143 7.67 -16.74 14.66
N GLU A 144 7.35 -15.79 13.77
CA GLU A 144 7.08 -14.39 14.11
C GLU A 144 5.57 -14.08 14.10
N PRO A 145 4.87 -14.22 15.23
CA PRO A 145 3.41 -14.10 15.26
C PRO A 145 2.88 -12.69 15.00
N VAL A 146 3.74 -11.66 15.01
CA VAL A 146 3.36 -10.29 14.64
C VAL A 146 3.13 -10.16 13.14
N ILE A 147 3.70 -11.05 12.33
CA ILE A 147 3.32 -11.20 10.92
C ILE A 147 2.01 -11.99 10.89
N ALA A 148 0.93 -11.36 10.54
CA ALA A 148 -0.38 -12.00 10.51
C ALA A 148 -0.53 -12.92 9.28
N GLY A 149 0.05 -12.53 8.14
CA GLY A 149 -0.06 -13.31 6.92
C GLY A 149 0.70 -12.75 5.73
N PHE A 150 0.62 -13.50 4.64
CA PHE A 150 1.26 -13.24 3.37
C PHE A 150 0.19 -12.98 2.30
N ASP A 151 0.15 -11.75 1.80
CA ASP A 151 -0.67 -11.35 0.66
C ASP A 151 0.13 -11.65 -0.61
N LEU A 152 -0.27 -12.74 -1.28
CA LEU A 152 0.61 -13.44 -2.20
C LEU A 152 0.90 -12.69 -3.48
N LEU A 153 0.00 -11.80 -3.91
CA LEU A 153 0.15 -11.07 -5.17
C LEU A 153 -0.81 -9.88 -5.23
N ASN A 154 -0.26 -8.67 -5.20
CA ASN A 154 -1.04 -7.44 -5.34
C ASN A 154 -1.62 -7.28 -6.75
N GLU A 155 -2.92 -7.08 -6.83
CA GLU A 155 -3.63 -6.61 -8.03
C GLU A 155 -3.29 -7.35 -9.34
N PRO A 156 -3.38 -8.68 -9.38
CA PRO A 156 -3.21 -9.38 -10.64
C PRO A 156 -4.25 -8.92 -11.67
N ALA A 157 -3.81 -8.63 -12.90
CA ALA A 157 -4.71 -8.19 -13.95
C ALA A 157 -4.26 -8.67 -15.35
N ARG A 158 -4.96 -9.69 -15.87
CA ARG A 158 -4.78 -10.19 -17.23
C ARG A 158 -6.03 -10.91 -17.72
N PRO A 159 -6.45 -10.75 -19.00
CA PRO A 159 -7.56 -11.50 -19.57
C PRO A 159 -7.32 -13.01 -19.61
N GLY A 160 -8.35 -13.80 -19.28
CA GLY A 160 -8.35 -15.25 -19.52
C GLY A 160 -7.42 -16.09 -18.64
N VAL A 161 -6.96 -15.58 -17.49
CA VAL A 161 -5.95 -16.25 -16.65
C VAL A 161 -6.48 -16.90 -15.37
N ALA A 162 -7.79 -17.08 -15.21
CA ALA A 162 -8.37 -17.60 -13.97
C ALA A 162 -7.68 -18.90 -13.49
N THR A 163 -7.50 -19.89 -14.37
CA THR A 163 -6.83 -21.15 -14.05
C THR A 163 -5.33 -20.94 -13.76
N THR A 164 -4.67 -20.07 -14.54
CA THR A 164 -3.24 -19.79 -14.34
C THR A 164 -3.01 -19.06 -13.02
N LEU A 165 -3.86 -18.10 -12.66
CA LEU A 165 -3.78 -17.38 -11.39
C LEU A 165 -3.94 -18.34 -10.21
N ARG A 166 -4.93 -19.24 -10.28
CA ARG A 166 -5.09 -20.30 -9.27
C ARG A 166 -3.83 -21.15 -9.13
N ASN A 167 -3.26 -21.62 -10.24
CA ASN A 167 -2.06 -22.44 -10.23
C ASN A 167 -0.85 -21.71 -9.64
N ILE A 168 -0.73 -20.39 -9.87
CA ILE A 168 0.32 -19.56 -9.26
C ILE A 168 0.13 -19.52 -7.74
N TYR A 169 -1.08 -19.28 -7.26
CA TYR A 169 -1.36 -19.28 -5.83
C TYR A 169 -1.11 -20.64 -5.19
N GLU A 170 -1.56 -21.73 -5.81
CA GLU A 170 -1.31 -23.09 -5.31
C GLU A 170 0.20 -23.36 -5.21
N GLN A 171 1.02 -23.00 -6.20
CA GLN A 171 2.47 -23.13 -6.14
C GLN A 171 3.11 -22.30 -5.00
N CYS A 172 2.64 -21.07 -4.80
CA CYS A 172 3.12 -20.22 -3.70
C CYS A 172 2.74 -20.84 -2.35
N ILE A 173 1.50 -21.26 -2.18
CA ILE A 173 1.00 -21.88 -0.93
C ILE A 173 1.74 -23.17 -0.63
N ASP A 174 1.90 -24.06 -1.58
CA ASP A 174 2.67 -25.30 -1.40
C ASP A 174 4.10 -25.02 -0.94
N SER A 175 4.73 -23.98 -1.52
CA SER A 175 6.08 -23.56 -1.18
C SER A 175 6.17 -22.99 0.24
N ILE A 176 5.20 -22.16 0.65
CA ILE A 176 5.06 -21.64 2.00
C ILE A 176 4.80 -22.77 2.99
N ARG A 177 3.81 -23.64 2.72
CA ARG A 177 3.40 -24.73 3.62
C ARG A 177 4.48 -25.79 3.81
N ALA A 178 5.45 -25.88 2.90
CA ALA A 178 6.63 -26.72 3.12
C ALA A 178 7.52 -26.25 4.30
N VAL A 179 7.37 -25.00 4.77
CA VAL A 179 8.20 -24.41 5.83
C VAL A 179 7.40 -23.74 6.95
N ASP A 180 6.16 -23.32 6.67
CA ASP A 180 5.28 -22.56 7.58
C ASP A 180 3.83 -23.05 7.45
N GLN A 181 3.29 -23.58 8.55
CA GLN A 181 1.93 -24.11 8.63
C GLN A 181 0.93 -23.14 9.29
N ASN A 182 1.40 -21.99 9.79
CA ASN A 182 0.64 -21.17 10.73
C ASN A 182 0.13 -19.84 10.15
N HIS A 183 0.96 -19.13 9.38
CA HIS A 183 0.58 -17.82 8.86
C HIS A 183 -0.59 -17.92 7.86
N MET A 184 -1.47 -16.93 7.89
CA MET A 184 -2.52 -16.80 6.88
C MET A 184 -1.91 -16.59 5.50
N VAL A 185 -2.55 -17.15 4.47
CA VAL A 185 -2.28 -16.81 3.09
C VAL A 185 -3.46 -16.02 2.53
N ILE A 186 -3.16 -14.90 1.93
CA ILE A 186 -4.15 -13.96 1.40
C ILE A 186 -4.02 -13.98 -0.11
N ILE A 187 -5.15 -14.09 -0.81
CA ILE A 187 -5.19 -14.09 -2.27
C ILE A 187 -6.15 -13.02 -2.78
N GLU A 188 -5.76 -12.40 -3.86
CA GLU A 188 -6.58 -11.41 -4.56
C GLU A 188 -7.21 -12.00 -5.83
N GLY A 189 -8.36 -11.45 -6.20
CA GLY A 189 -8.98 -11.73 -7.49
C GLY A 189 -8.18 -11.14 -8.67
N ASN A 190 -8.41 -11.65 -9.89
CA ASN A 190 -7.99 -10.97 -11.11
C ASN A 190 -8.65 -9.59 -11.24
N TRP A 191 -8.25 -8.78 -12.23
CA TRP A 191 -8.78 -7.43 -12.44
C TRP A 191 -8.66 -6.55 -11.19
N TYR A 192 -7.40 -6.38 -10.75
CA TYR A 192 -7.06 -5.50 -9.62
C TYR A 192 -7.77 -5.89 -8.32
N GLY A 193 -7.71 -7.20 -7.99
CA GLY A 193 -8.27 -7.75 -6.76
C GLY A 193 -9.77 -8.08 -6.81
N ASN A 194 -10.49 -7.86 -7.92
CA ASN A 194 -11.95 -7.85 -7.89
C ASN A 194 -12.66 -9.02 -8.62
N ASP A 195 -11.96 -9.85 -9.39
CA ASP A 195 -12.54 -11.02 -10.05
C ASP A 195 -11.97 -12.33 -9.49
N HIS A 196 -12.71 -12.96 -8.60
CA HIS A 196 -12.33 -14.22 -7.97
C HIS A 196 -12.75 -15.47 -8.77
N THR A 197 -13.13 -15.31 -10.04
CA THR A 197 -13.48 -16.45 -10.91
C THR A 197 -12.33 -17.45 -10.99
N GLY A 198 -12.64 -18.73 -10.74
CA GLY A 198 -11.66 -19.83 -10.77
C GLY A 198 -10.86 -20.01 -9.47
N LEU A 199 -11.01 -19.13 -8.48
CA LEU A 199 -10.33 -19.27 -7.19
C LEU A 199 -11.11 -20.09 -6.15
N PHE A 200 -12.21 -20.72 -6.53
CA PHE A 200 -13.02 -21.57 -5.67
C PHE A 200 -13.03 -23.04 -6.14
N PRO A 201 -13.26 -24.00 -5.23
CA PRO A 201 -13.35 -23.85 -3.77
C PRO A 201 -12.01 -23.43 -3.15
N PRO A 202 -12.01 -22.98 -1.87
CA PRO A 202 -10.77 -22.71 -1.12
C PRO A 202 -9.81 -23.90 -1.15
N PHE A 203 -8.52 -23.62 -1.24
CA PHE A 203 -7.48 -24.63 -1.44
C PHE A 203 -6.37 -24.59 -0.37
N ASP A 204 -6.59 -23.82 0.69
CA ASP A 204 -5.79 -23.85 1.93
C ASP A 204 -6.72 -23.61 3.13
N PRO A 205 -6.53 -24.31 4.26
CA PRO A 205 -7.40 -24.16 5.42
C PRO A 205 -7.27 -22.82 6.14
N ASN A 206 -6.20 -22.05 5.89
CA ASN A 206 -5.94 -20.75 6.48
C ASN A 206 -5.85 -19.65 5.42
N ILE A 207 -6.79 -19.69 4.44
CA ILE A 207 -6.86 -18.75 3.32
C ILE A 207 -7.82 -17.60 3.61
N VAL A 208 -7.43 -16.39 3.19
CA VAL A 208 -8.25 -15.17 3.23
C VAL A 208 -8.42 -14.66 1.80
N TYR A 209 -9.63 -14.22 1.44
CA TYR A 209 -9.90 -13.62 0.14
C TYR A 209 -9.87 -12.10 0.27
N SER A 210 -8.99 -11.47 -0.51
CA SER A 210 -8.80 -10.02 -0.56
C SER A 210 -9.43 -9.42 -1.80
N PHE A 211 -9.89 -8.19 -1.69
CA PHE A 211 -10.33 -7.36 -2.79
C PHE A 211 -9.98 -5.89 -2.52
N HIS A 212 -9.93 -5.06 -3.58
CA HIS A 212 -9.62 -3.64 -3.51
C HIS A 212 -10.82 -2.79 -3.87
N HIS A 213 -10.93 -1.59 -3.27
CA HIS A 213 -12.08 -0.74 -3.51
C HIS A 213 -11.75 0.76 -3.46
N TYR A 214 -11.89 1.43 -4.58
CA TYR A 214 -11.57 2.86 -4.72
C TYR A 214 -12.72 3.71 -5.26
N VAL A 215 -13.78 3.10 -5.78
CA VAL A 215 -14.82 3.79 -6.55
C VAL A 215 -16.22 3.52 -6.04
N GLY A 216 -17.15 4.43 -6.35
CA GLY A 216 -18.57 4.29 -6.05
C GLY A 216 -19.00 4.99 -4.76
N GLY A 217 -20.27 5.36 -4.69
CA GLY A 217 -20.91 5.88 -3.49
C GLY A 217 -21.01 4.83 -2.39
N ILE A 218 -21.29 5.28 -1.17
CA ILE A 218 -21.42 4.39 0.00
C ILE A 218 -22.46 3.29 -0.26
N ASN A 219 -23.59 3.60 -0.88
CA ASN A 219 -24.65 2.63 -1.15
C ASN A 219 -24.27 1.60 -2.22
N ASP A 220 -23.59 2.02 -3.29
CA ASP A 220 -23.11 1.12 -4.37
C ASP A 220 -22.05 0.18 -3.82
N THR A 221 -21.16 0.72 -3.02
CA THR A 221 -20.15 -0.01 -2.27
C THR A 221 -20.77 -1.10 -1.40
N MET A 222 -21.77 -0.77 -0.60
CA MET A 222 -22.49 -1.73 0.24
C MET A 222 -23.14 -2.86 -0.57
N THR A 223 -23.66 -2.57 -1.74
CA THR A 223 -24.26 -3.56 -2.64
C THR A 223 -23.18 -4.54 -3.14
N MET A 224 -22.06 -4.04 -3.58
CA MET A 224 -20.92 -4.85 -4.04
C MET A 224 -20.37 -5.75 -2.92
N TYR A 225 -20.15 -5.20 -1.73
CA TYR A 225 -19.67 -6.00 -0.60
C TYR A 225 -20.63 -7.08 -0.15
N ASN A 226 -21.93 -6.82 -0.20
CA ASN A 226 -22.91 -7.86 0.09
C ASN A 226 -22.83 -9.03 -0.91
N GLN A 227 -22.45 -8.77 -2.16
CA GLN A 227 -22.19 -9.85 -3.14
C GLN A 227 -20.96 -10.66 -2.75
N TYR A 228 -19.84 -10.05 -2.39
CA TYR A 228 -18.65 -10.77 -1.90
C TYR A 228 -18.91 -11.51 -0.60
N ARG A 229 -19.57 -10.87 0.36
CA ARG A 229 -19.94 -11.52 1.62
C ARG A 229 -20.79 -12.75 1.39
N ASN A 230 -21.84 -12.65 0.61
CA ASN A 230 -22.77 -13.75 0.36
C ASN A 230 -22.17 -14.81 -0.58
N GLY A 231 -21.48 -14.39 -1.65
CA GLY A 231 -20.91 -15.28 -2.66
C GLY A 231 -19.60 -15.95 -2.23
N ILE A 232 -18.87 -15.38 -1.29
CA ILE A 232 -17.56 -15.88 -0.85
C ILE A 232 -17.60 -16.26 0.62
N ALA A 233 -17.67 -15.27 1.51
CA ALA A 233 -17.47 -15.52 2.93
C ALA A 233 -18.48 -16.50 3.52
N LEU A 234 -19.77 -16.29 3.28
CA LEU A 234 -20.82 -17.17 3.82
C LEU A 234 -20.90 -18.50 3.08
N GLN A 235 -20.68 -18.51 1.76
CA GLN A 235 -20.77 -19.73 0.96
C GLN A 235 -19.66 -20.72 1.30
N TYR A 236 -18.45 -20.24 1.53
CA TYR A 236 -17.26 -21.08 1.72
C TYR A 236 -16.72 -21.03 3.14
N ASN A 237 -17.35 -20.27 4.04
CA ASN A 237 -16.91 -20.07 5.43
C ASN A 237 -15.44 -19.62 5.50
N VAL A 238 -15.09 -18.59 4.73
CA VAL A 238 -13.75 -17.99 4.67
C VAL A 238 -13.79 -16.51 5.01
N PRO A 239 -12.72 -15.96 5.61
CA PRO A 239 -12.63 -14.52 5.90
C PRO A 239 -12.52 -13.70 4.60
N LEU A 240 -13.05 -12.48 4.66
CA LEU A 240 -12.79 -11.43 3.66
C LEU A 240 -11.88 -10.37 4.27
N TRP A 241 -11.06 -9.78 3.41
CA TRP A 241 -10.25 -8.62 3.75
C TRP A 241 -10.24 -7.61 2.60
N VAL A 242 -10.30 -6.32 2.92
CA VAL A 242 -10.12 -5.26 1.94
C VAL A 242 -8.68 -4.82 2.00
N GLY A 243 -7.86 -5.37 1.10
CA GLY A 243 -6.41 -5.13 1.05
C GLY A 243 -6.09 -3.66 0.82
N GLU A 244 -6.90 -3.00 -0.01
CA GLU A 244 -6.81 -1.56 -0.24
C GLU A 244 -8.19 -0.93 -0.42
N PHE A 245 -8.39 0.19 0.25
CA PHE A 245 -9.43 1.16 -0.08
C PHE A 245 -8.92 2.55 0.30
N GLY A 246 -9.36 3.57 -0.43
CA GLY A 246 -8.81 4.89 -0.11
C GLY A 246 -9.01 5.96 -1.17
N GLU A 247 -8.11 6.94 -1.14
CA GLU A 247 -8.03 8.07 -2.08
C GLU A 247 -9.33 8.86 -2.22
N ASN A 248 -10.10 8.98 -1.13
CA ASN A 248 -11.42 9.59 -1.11
C ASN A 248 -11.59 10.52 0.10
N SER A 249 -12.79 11.11 0.23
CA SER A 249 -13.12 12.04 1.33
C SER A 249 -13.17 11.34 2.69
N ASN A 250 -12.99 12.11 3.76
CA ASN A 250 -13.10 11.61 5.13
C ASN A 250 -14.48 11.04 5.44
N THR A 251 -15.54 11.63 4.89
CA THR A 251 -16.92 11.15 5.04
C THR A 251 -17.10 9.78 4.39
N TRP A 252 -16.60 9.61 3.18
CA TRP A 252 -16.60 8.33 2.48
C TRP A 252 -15.78 7.28 3.25
N ALA A 253 -14.56 7.65 3.66
CA ALA A 253 -13.67 6.77 4.44
C ALA A 253 -14.37 6.24 5.71
N ASN A 254 -15.02 7.13 6.47
CA ASN A 254 -15.75 6.75 7.66
C ASN A 254 -16.94 5.83 7.35
N GLY A 255 -17.76 6.17 6.35
CA GLY A 255 -18.93 5.38 5.98
C GLY A 255 -18.59 3.97 5.54
N ILE A 256 -17.55 3.83 4.70
CA ILE A 256 -17.08 2.53 4.21
C ILE A 256 -16.44 1.71 5.34
N LYS A 257 -15.56 2.32 6.14
CA LYS A 257 -14.96 1.66 7.32
C LYS A 257 -16.02 1.15 8.30
N GLU A 258 -17.05 1.96 8.60
CA GLU A 258 -18.16 1.53 9.46
C GLU A 258 -18.94 0.35 8.88
N PHE A 259 -19.08 0.29 7.55
CA PHE A 259 -19.67 -0.85 6.89
C PHE A 259 -18.81 -2.11 7.04
N PHE A 260 -17.50 -2.02 6.83
CA PHE A 260 -16.58 -3.15 7.01
C PHE A 260 -16.64 -3.69 8.44
N ASN A 261 -16.50 -2.81 9.43
CA ASN A 261 -16.52 -3.19 10.84
C ASN A 261 -17.82 -3.90 11.24
N ARG A 262 -18.99 -3.45 10.74
CA ARG A 262 -20.28 -4.11 11.02
C ARG A 262 -20.45 -5.47 10.36
N ASN A 263 -19.63 -5.81 9.38
CA ASN A 263 -19.69 -7.06 8.63
C ASN A 263 -18.48 -7.97 8.88
N ASP A 264 -17.68 -7.67 9.92
CA ASP A 264 -16.49 -8.42 10.29
C ASP A 264 -15.49 -8.58 9.13
N ILE A 265 -15.34 -7.53 8.29
CA ILE A 265 -14.39 -7.47 7.19
C ILE A 265 -13.18 -6.67 7.64
N GLY A 266 -12.02 -7.28 7.64
CA GLY A 266 -10.74 -6.59 7.84
C GLY A 266 -10.42 -5.64 6.69
N TRP A 267 -9.65 -4.58 6.98
CA TRP A 267 -9.36 -3.58 5.96
C TRP A 267 -8.02 -2.88 6.19
N SER A 268 -7.44 -2.34 5.11
CA SER A 268 -6.33 -1.38 5.16
C SER A 268 -6.57 -0.20 4.23
N TRP A 269 -6.24 1.00 4.75
CA TRP A 269 -6.37 2.26 3.99
C TRP A 269 -5.15 2.50 3.11
N TRP A 270 -5.36 2.78 1.84
CA TRP A 270 -4.35 3.26 0.92
C TRP A 270 -4.43 4.78 0.79
N ASN A 271 -3.34 5.53 0.99
CA ASN A 271 -2.02 5.02 1.31
C ASN A 271 -1.47 5.66 2.60
N PHE A 272 -0.29 5.21 3.01
CA PHE A 272 0.34 5.62 4.26
C PHE A 272 0.93 7.03 4.19
N LYS A 273 1.84 7.28 3.22
CA LYS A 273 2.51 8.58 2.99
C LYS A 273 2.42 8.98 1.52
N SER A 274 2.03 10.22 1.25
CA SER A 274 2.00 10.81 -0.09
C SER A 274 2.48 12.25 -0.09
N VAL A 275 2.88 12.70 -1.28
CA VAL A 275 3.23 14.10 -1.49
C VAL A 275 1.97 14.94 -1.49
N GLU A 276 1.88 15.90 -0.56
CA GLU A 276 0.85 16.96 -0.51
C GLU A 276 -0.61 16.51 -0.64
N ARG A 277 -0.90 15.22 -0.37
CA ARG A 277 -2.28 14.68 -0.41
C ARG A 277 -2.90 14.66 0.97
N ILE A 278 -4.19 14.98 1.05
CA ILE A 278 -5.01 14.90 2.27
C ILE A 278 -5.64 13.51 2.47
N SER A 279 -5.67 12.69 1.43
CA SER A 279 -6.19 11.32 1.46
C SER A 279 -5.17 10.26 1.93
N SER A 280 -3.99 10.67 2.37
CA SER A 280 -2.98 9.81 3.01
C SER A 280 -2.88 10.16 4.49
N LEU A 281 -2.53 9.21 5.36
CA LEU A 281 -2.35 9.49 6.79
C LEU A 281 -1.29 10.55 7.05
N PHE A 282 -0.22 10.53 6.25
CA PHE A 282 0.86 11.51 6.31
C PHE A 282 1.10 12.16 4.96
N SER A 283 1.30 13.47 4.96
CA SER A 283 1.69 14.23 3.77
C SER A 283 3.09 14.80 3.95
N TYR A 284 3.92 14.69 2.93
CA TYR A 284 5.22 15.35 2.88
C TYR A 284 5.28 16.35 1.72
N LYS A 285 6.17 17.34 1.83
CA LYS A 285 6.30 18.38 0.82
C LYS A 285 7.42 18.07 -0.17
N ILE A 286 7.20 18.48 -1.42
CA ILE A 286 8.27 18.54 -2.41
C ILE A 286 9.20 19.67 -2.01
N THR A 287 10.50 19.38 -1.88
CA THR A 287 11.52 20.40 -1.63
C THR A 287 11.89 21.12 -2.92
N ASN A 288 12.38 22.36 -2.82
CA ASN A 288 12.79 23.12 -4.01
C ASN A 288 13.90 22.41 -4.79
N GLU A 289 14.80 21.72 -4.09
CA GLU A 289 15.88 20.94 -4.68
C GLU A 289 15.34 19.74 -5.46
N TYR A 290 14.36 19.02 -4.89
CA TYR A 290 13.74 17.89 -5.57
C TYR A 290 12.85 18.31 -6.73
N GLN A 291 12.20 19.47 -6.65
CA GLN A 291 11.39 20.02 -7.73
C GLN A 291 12.19 20.21 -9.04
N LYS A 292 13.49 20.47 -8.96
CA LYS A 292 14.35 20.56 -10.16
C LYS A 292 14.42 19.21 -10.89
N LEU A 293 14.50 18.09 -10.15
CA LEU A 293 14.51 16.76 -10.73
C LEU A 293 13.17 16.43 -11.39
N ILE A 294 12.07 16.73 -10.69
CA ILE A 294 10.71 16.56 -11.22
C ILE A 294 10.55 17.33 -12.54
N ASN A 295 10.97 18.58 -12.57
CA ASN A 295 10.91 19.41 -13.79
C ASN A 295 11.75 18.81 -14.94
N TYR A 296 12.94 18.31 -14.62
CA TYR A 296 13.78 17.64 -15.60
C TYR A 296 13.15 16.36 -16.13
N TRP A 297 12.68 15.46 -15.27
CA TRP A 297 12.04 14.22 -15.66
C TRP A 297 10.72 14.42 -16.41
N GLY A 298 9.98 15.48 -16.07
CA GLY A 298 8.77 15.89 -16.78
C GLY A 298 9.02 16.65 -18.10
N GLY A 299 10.27 16.74 -18.56
CA GLY A 299 10.63 17.40 -19.83
C GLY A 299 10.57 18.93 -19.81
N ASN A 300 10.36 19.56 -18.66
CA ASN A 300 10.17 21.02 -18.51
C ASN A 300 11.37 21.73 -17.85
N GLY A 301 12.47 21.02 -17.59
CA GLY A 301 13.63 21.56 -16.86
C GLY A 301 14.96 21.21 -17.52
N ILE A 302 16.01 21.96 -17.10
CA ILE A 302 17.39 21.67 -17.47
C ILE A 302 17.87 20.47 -16.64
N LYS A 303 18.66 19.58 -17.27
CA LYS A 303 19.30 18.46 -16.57
C LYS A 303 20.17 19.03 -15.41
N PRO A 304 19.89 18.66 -14.16
CA PRO A 304 20.72 19.07 -13.03
C PRO A 304 22.09 18.38 -13.13
N ASP A 305 23.12 19.04 -12.58
CA ASP A 305 24.40 18.34 -12.39
C ASP A 305 24.28 17.26 -11.28
N THR A 306 25.31 16.41 -11.18
CA THR A 306 25.29 15.29 -10.23
C THR A 306 25.19 15.73 -8.77
N ALA A 307 25.75 16.90 -8.40
CA ALA A 307 25.68 17.40 -7.03
C ALA A 307 24.29 17.95 -6.72
N GLU A 308 23.71 18.73 -7.63
CA GLU A 308 22.34 19.23 -7.53
C GLU A 308 21.32 18.10 -7.49
N ALA A 309 21.47 17.11 -8.38
CA ALA A 309 20.59 15.93 -8.42
C ALA A 309 20.65 15.16 -7.09
N PHE A 310 21.84 14.89 -6.59
CA PHE A 310 22.00 14.19 -5.32
C PHE A 310 21.44 14.99 -4.14
N ALA A 311 21.68 16.30 -4.09
CA ALA A 311 21.09 17.16 -3.06
C ALA A 311 19.55 17.11 -3.07
N GLY A 312 18.94 17.13 -4.27
CA GLY A 312 17.49 16.99 -4.44
C GLY A 312 16.96 15.65 -3.93
N LEU A 313 17.60 14.55 -4.30
CA LEU A 313 17.23 13.21 -3.82
C LEU A 313 17.33 13.10 -2.30
N ILE A 314 18.43 13.57 -1.69
CA ILE A 314 18.61 13.51 -0.24
C ILE A 314 17.61 14.42 0.49
N SER A 315 17.29 15.58 -0.06
CA SER A 315 16.27 16.48 0.53
C SER A 315 14.88 15.82 0.53
N MET A 316 14.52 15.15 -0.56
CA MET A 316 13.28 14.38 -0.66
C MET A 316 13.26 13.23 0.35
N ALA A 317 14.31 12.41 0.41
CA ALA A 317 14.38 11.32 1.37
C ALA A 317 14.27 11.79 2.84
N LYS A 318 14.81 12.97 3.16
CA LYS A 318 14.66 13.58 4.50
C LYS A 318 13.23 14.06 4.78
N SER A 319 12.50 14.50 3.77
CA SER A 319 11.13 14.98 3.95
C SER A 319 10.14 13.84 4.29
N LEU A 320 10.51 12.58 4.07
CA LEU A 320 9.71 11.40 4.40
C LEU A 320 9.73 11.04 5.89
N HIS A 321 10.71 11.54 6.66
CA HIS A 321 10.79 11.23 8.08
C HIS A 321 9.53 11.71 8.82
N PHE A 322 9.04 10.94 9.79
CA PHE A 322 7.83 11.25 10.55
C PHE A 322 7.76 12.71 11.02
N ASP A 323 8.82 13.23 11.60
CA ASP A 323 8.89 14.59 12.14
C ASP A 323 8.84 15.70 11.04
N SER A 324 9.01 15.32 9.78
CA SER A 324 8.93 16.24 8.62
C SER A 324 7.56 16.16 7.93
N CYS A 325 6.77 15.15 8.22
CA CYS A 325 5.46 14.96 7.63
C CYS A 325 4.39 15.76 8.36
N LYS A 326 3.35 16.17 7.62
CA LYS A 326 2.10 16.65 8.19
C LYS A 326 1.16 15.45 8.40
N VAL A 327 0.65 15.31 9.61
CA VAL A 327 -0.41 14.34 9.91
C VAL A 327 -1.76 14.86 9.42
N ASN A 328 -2.51 14.04 8.69
CA ASN A 328 -3.87 14.34 8.27
C ASN A 328 -4.87 13.89 9.34
N ILE A 329 -5.05 14.73 10.36
CA ILE A 329 -5.86 14.44 11.55
C ILE A 329 -7.31 14.13 11.18
N GLY A 330 -7.88 14.80 10.15
CA GLY A 330 -9.24 14.56 9.69
C GLY A 330 -9.43 13.12 9.21
N LEU A 331 -8.50 12.63 8.38
CA LEU A 331 -8.50 11.25 7.91
C LEU A 331 -8.26 10.25 9.04
N THR A 332 -7.26 10.50 9.90
CA THR A 332 -7.02 9.65 11.07
C THR A 332 -8.28 9.48 11.89
N ARG A 333 -9.00 10.57 12.18
CA ARG A 333 -10.27 10.50 12.92
C ARG A 333 -11.36 9.78 12.17
N ALA A 334 -11.51 9.99 10.86
CA ALA A 334 -12.50 9.30 10.05
C ALA A 334 -12.33 7.78 10.13
N LEU A 335 -11.09 7.31 10.18
CA LEU A 335 -10.76 5.90 10.22
C LEU A 335 -10.74 5.29 11.63
N SER A 336 -10.40 6.07 12.68
CA SER A 336 -10.19 5.53 14.03
C SER A 336 -11.17 6.01 15.10
N ASP A 337 -11.79 7.20 14.95
CA ASP A 337 -12.67 7.78 15.94
C ASP A 337 -14.12 7.33 15.74
N THR A 338 -14.64 6.55 16.69
CA THR A 338 -16.02 6.05 16.65
C THR A 338 -17.09 7.16 16.77
N SER A 339 -16.69 8.34 17.23
CA SER A 339 -17.61 9.50 17.34
C SER A 339 -17.60 10.41 16.10
N PHE A 340 -16.78 10.10 15.08
CA PHE A 340 -16.62 10.93 13.89
C PHE A 340 -17.95 11.24 13.18
N SER A 341 -18.85 10.26 13.10
CA SER A 341 -20.16 10.38 12.46
C SER A 341 -21.19 11.20 13.27
N SER A 342 -20.91 11.49 14.53
CA SER A 342 -21.90 12.09 15.45
C SER A 342 -21.41 13.35 16.17
N LYS A 343 -20.12 13.67 16.14
CA LYS A 343 -19.52 14.81 16.85
C LYS A 343 -18.51 15.54 15.97
N SER A 344 -18.66 16.86 15.91
CA SER A 344 -17.61 17.71 15.37
C SER A 344 -16.47 17.89 16.38
N LYS A 345 -15.27 18.14 15.86
CA LYS A 345 -14.12 18.53 16.65
C LYS A 345 -13.46 19.73 15.98
N SER A 346 -13.22 20.78 16.75
CA SER A 346 -12.58 21.98 16.25
C SER A 346 -11.26 21.68 15.55
N PHE A 347 -11.08 22.28 14.36
CA PHE A 347 -9.83 22.19 13.63
C PHE A 347 -8.67 22.79 14.43
N SER A 348 -8.93 23.94 15.07
CA SER A 348 -7.97 24.67 15.88
C SER A 348 -8.67 25.59 16.88
N ASN A 349 -7.95 26.06 17.88
CA ASN A 349 -8.40 27.13 18.76
C ASN A 349 -8.19 28.48 18.07
N PHE A 350 -9.19 28.95 17.35
CA PHE A 350 -9.19 30.27 16.74
C PHE A 350 -9.58 31.34 17.77
N ILE A 351 -8.93 32.49 17.70
CA ILE A 351 -9.23 33.66 18.55
C ILE A 351 -9.79 34.77 17.65
N ALA A 352 -10.97 35.23 17.98
CA ALA A 352 -11.57 36.40 17.34
C ALA A 352 -11.33 37.66 18.19
N PRO A 353 -11.00 38.83 17.59
CA PRO A 353 -10.83 39.01 16.15
C PRO A 353 -9.50 38.44 15.64
N GLY A 354 -9.54 37.81 14.47
CA GLY A 354 -8.36 37.19 13.83
C GLY A 354 -8.65 36.66 12.43
N LEU A 355 -7.62 36.17 11.74
CA LEU A 355 -7.78 35.53 10.44
C LEU A 355 -8.23 34.08 10.63
N LEU A 356 -9.39 33.75 10.08
CA LEU A 356 -9.92 32.37 10.02
C LEU A 356 -9.97 31.93 8.56
N PRO A 357 -8.97 31.15 8.08
CA PRO A 357 -9.01 30.62 6.73
C PRO A 357 -10.23 29.70 6.56
N ALA A 358 -11.03 29.93 5.53
CA ALA A 358 -12.27 29.16 5.29
C ALA A 358 -12.05 27.66 5.07
N VAL A 359 -10.82 27.27 4.71
CA VAL A 359 -10.41 25.87 4.55
C VAL A 359 -10.16 25.13 5.88
N ASN A 360 -10.09 25.87 7.00
CA ASN A 360 -9.84 25.32 8.33
C ASN A 360 -11.14 25.10 9.09
N TYR A 361 -12.05 24.33 8.51
CA TYR A 361 -13.33 23.99 9.14
C TYR A 361 -13.16 22.80 10.11
N ASP A 362 -14.11 22.62 10.99
CA ASP A 362 -14.12 21.56 11.98
C ASP A 362 -14.05 20.16 11.35
N THR A 363 -13.44 19.21 12.05
CA THR A 363 -13.37 17.82 11.61
C THR A 363 -14.54 17.01 12.14
N GLY A 364 -15.15 16.21 11.29
CA GLY A 364 -16.33 15.39 11.56
C GLY A 364 -16.97 14.98 10.26
N ASN A 365 -18.12 14.31 10.33
CA ASN A 365 -18.86 13.90 9.16
C ASN A 365 -19.58 15.07 8.50
N ASN A 366 -20.01 14.88 7.26
CA ASN A 366 -20.96 15.79 6.60
C ASN A 366 -22.24 15.93 7.45
N ASP A 367 -22.87 17.09 7.43
CA ASP A 367 -24.03 17.48 8.27
C ASP A 367 -23.74 17.51 9.79
N VAL A 368 -22.51 17.26 10.23
CA VAL A 368 -22.10 17.31 11.64
C VAL A 368 -21.08 18.43 11.88
N ALA A 369 -20.02 18.48 11.09
CA ALA A 369 -18.94 19.47 11.22
C ALA A 369 -18.95 20.50 10.08
N TYR A 370 -19.49 20.15 8.95
CA TYR A 370 -19.63 20.99 7.75
C TYR A 370 -20.80 20.47 6.92
N TYR A 371 -21.17 21.22 5.88
CA TYR A 371 -22.17 20.79 4.90
C TYR A 371 -21.52 20.70 3.52
N ASP A 372 -21.66 19.54 2.90
CA ASP A 372 -21.32 19.29 1.52
C ASP A 372 -22.43 18.45 0.88
N ASN A 373 -22.82 18.78 -0.34
CA ASN A 373 -23.83 18.04 -1.09
C ASN A 373 -23.28 16.77 -1.76
N GLN A 374 -21.97 16.50 -1.62
CA GLN A 374 -21.30 15.30 -2.12
C GLN A 374 -20.56 14.58 -0.98
N SER A 375 -20.79 13.29 -0.83
CA SER A 375 -20.09 12.45 0.16
C SER A 375 -18.75 11.93 -0.35
N GLU A 376 -18.50 12.02 -1.64
CA GLU A 376 -17.31 11.55 -2.34
C GLU A 376 -16.48 12.73 -2.85
N ASP A 377 -15.17 12.54 -3.00
CA ASP A 377 -14.33 13.47 -3.75
C ASP A 377 -14.51 13.20 -5.26
N PRO A 378 -15.15 14.14 -6.02
CA PRO A 378 -15.33 13.95 -7.46
C PRO A 378 -14.03 14.06 -8.26
N ASN A 379 -12.95 14.56 -7.64
CA ASN A 379 -11.64 14.81 -8.25
C ASN A 379 -10.57 13.84 -7.73
N LYS A 380 -10.97 12.64 -7.30
CA LYS A 380 -10.03 11.61 -6.86
C LYS A 380 -9.21 11.11 -8.05
N PHE A 381 -8.02 11.65 -8.24
CA PHE A 381 -7.00 11.14 -9.15
C PHE A 381 -5.60 11.51 -8.65
#